data_1a4c8755008a1377fa86974c4b77ee95
#
_entry.id   1a4c8755008a1377fa86974c4b77ee95
#
_cell.length_a   1.000
_cell.length_b   1.000
_cell.length_c   1.000
_cell.angle_alpha   90.00
_cell.angle_beta   90.00
_cell.angle_gamma   90.00
#
_symmetry.space_group_name_H-M   'P 1'
#
loop_
_entity.id
_entity.type
_entity.pdbx_description
1 polymer ?
#
loop_
_entity_poly.entity_id
_entity_poly.type
_entity_poly.pdbx_seq_one_letter_code
_entity_poly.pdbx_strand_id
1 'polypeptide(L)'
;MFNRRKFLQSSLFSSVALLFNKKMIAAEPPSIVVTGKPIVISTWDAGLAANKGAWQILGKGGRALDAVEAGVMVTESEQSCCVGLGANPDRDGFVTLDACIMDENFNCGSVAFLERIKHPVSVARRVMEKTPHVMLVGSGAQQFAVSEGFPLEEQKLSEDAKKAYENWLKSAEYKPVINVENATSWQGPFAPARLQNGEWNHDTIGMVAMDTSGNLSGSCTTSGMGFKMRGRLGDSPIIGAGLYVDNEVGAVTSTGQGEDVIRICGSHTVIEYMRQGLSPEMACKKAVQRVIKIKGDKAKEIQVAFLALNKKGEVGAYAIHKGFSYAVKSNAGEQLVKAKYFMETPA
;
A
#
# COMPACT_ATOMS: atom_id res chain seq x y z
N MET A 1 -7.09 42.07 53.23
CA MET A 1 -5.95 42.54 52.37
C MET A 1 -5.14 41.36 51.94
N PHE A 2 -5.19 41.00 50.66
CA PHE A 2 -4.38 39.93 50.12
C PHE A 2 -2.95 40.41 49.95
N ASN A 3 -2.02 39.74 50.60
CA ASN A 3 -0.62 40.13 50.64
C ASN A 3 0.11 39.71 49.32
N ARG A 4 0.56 40.67 48.52
CA ARG A 4 1.23 40.49 47.23
C ARG A 4 2.40 39.48 47.28
N ARG A 5 3.10 39.34 48.41
CA ARG A 5 4.19 38.35 48.56
C ARG A 5 3.70 36.91 48.58
N LYS A 6 2.49 36.61 49.14
CA LYS A 6 1.91 35.25 49.14
C LYS A 6 1.42 34.85 47.75
N PHE A 7 0.93 35.81 46.96
CA PHE A 7 0.51 35.55 45.57
C PHE A 7 1.71 35.21 44.66
N LEU A 8 2.85 35.91 44.82
CA LEU A 8 4.04 35.60 44.03
C LEU A 8 4.69 34.27 44.43
N GLN A 9 4.64 33.87 45.69
CA GLN A 9 5.13 32.57 46.13
C GLN A 9 4.26 31.40 45.62
N SER A 10 2.94 31.55 45.64
CA SER A 10 2.03 30.50 45.06
C SER A 10 2.11 30.41 43.53
N SER A 11 2.35 31.51 42.80
CA SER A 11 2.56 31.47 41.35
C SER A 11 3.90 30.84 40.95
N LEU A 12 4.96 30.99 41.75
CA LEU A 12 6.26 30.33 41.49
C LEU A 12 6.18 28.81 41.69
N PHE A 13 5.46 28.34 42.70
CA PHE A 13 5.25 26.88 42.93
C PHE A 13 4.37 26.25 41.87
N SER A 14 3.36 26.96 41.35
CA SER A 14 2.52 26.46 40.25
C SER A 14 3.27 26.38 38.93
N SER A 15 4.23 27.27 38.65
CA SER A 15 5.04 27.26 37.43
C SER A 15 6.09 26.15 37.45
N VAL A 16 6.59 25.76 38.60
CA VAL A 16 7.56 24.64 38.71
C VAL A 16 6.85 23.29 38.60
N ALA A 17 5.64 23.16 39.13
CA ALA A 17 4.85 21.92 39.00
C ALA A 17 4.39 21.63 37.56
N LEU A 18 4.20 22.67 36.71
CA LEU A 18 3.89 22.53 35.28
C LEU A 18 5.10 22.11 34.42
N LEU A 19 6.32 22.32 34.90
CA LEU A 19 7.54 21.92 34.19
C LEU A 19 7.92 20.44 34.42
N PHE A 20 7.40 19.78 35.43
CA PHE A 20 7.70 18.37 35.74
C PHE A 20 6.68 17.35 35.23
N ASN A 21 5.57 17.78 34.59
CA ASN A 21 4.62 16.89 33.92
C ASN A 21 4.90 16.74 32.41
N LYS A 22 6.16 16.84 31.98
CA LYS A 22 6.56 16.17 30.74
C LYS A 22 6.48 14.67 31.04
N LYS A 23 5.34 14.04 30.70
CA LYS A 23 5.36 12.60 30.40
C LYS A 23 6.63 12.38 29.60
N MET A 24 7.56 11.60 30.13
CA MET A 24 8.62 11.01 29.32
C MET A 24 7.90 10.21 28.25
N ILE A 25 7.72 10.82 27.07
CA ILE A 25 7.44 10.08 25.87
C ILE A 25 8.67 9.21 25.75
N ALA A 26 8.52 7.91 26.02
CA ALA A 26 9.55 6.95 25.75
C ALA A 26 10.06 7.25 24.34
N ALA A 27 11.36 7.51 24.21
CA ALA A 27 11.97 7.76 22.91
C ALA A 27 11.62 6.54 22.04
N GLU A 28 10.76 6.75 21.04
CA GLU A 28 10.47 5.70 20.06
C GLU A 28 11.82 5.28 19.47
N PRO A 29 12.09 3.97 19.34
CA PRO A 29 13.32 3.53 18.73
C PRO A 29 13.48 4.23 17.37
N PRO A 30 14.69 4.65 17.00
CA PRO A 30 14.89 5.41 15.79
C PRO A 30 14.34 4.63 14.60
N SER A 31 13.63 5.33 13.72
CA SER A 31 13.29 4.83 12.39
C SER A 31 14.58 4.33 11.74
N ILE A 32 14.53 3.16 11.08
CA ILE A 32 15.71 2.63 10.40
C ILE A 32 16.05 3.60 9.28
N VAL A 33 17.07 4.39 9.48
CA VAL A 33 17.61 5.28 8.46
C VAL A 33 18.54 4.45 7.59
N VAL A 34 18.01 3.87 6.52
CA VAL A 34 18.83 3.27 5.48
C VAL A 34 19.24 4.40 4.54
N THR A 35 20.33 5.07 4.86
CA THR A 35 20.89 6.11 4.00
C THR A 35 21.71 5.47 2.89
N GLY A 36 21.37 5.78 1.65
CA GLY A 36 22.17 5.37 0.48
C GLY A 36 21.35 5.26 -0.80
N LYS A 37 22.00 5.58 -1.89
CA LYS A 37 21.47 5.37 -3.26
C LYS A 37 22.28 4.28 -3.94
N PRO A 38 21.66 3.37 -4.68
CA PRO A 38 20.23 3.19 -4.88
C PRO A 38 19.55 2.49 -3.68
N ILE A 39 18.20 2.62 -3.59
CA ILE A 39 17.37 1.96 -2.60
C ILE A 39 16.03 1.53 -3.20
N VAL A 40 15.50 0.38 -2.78
CA VAL A 40 14.15 -0.09 -3.09
C VAL A 40 13.47 -0.63 -1.84
N ILE A 41 12.21 -0.32 -1.70
CA ILE A 41 11.35 -0.77 -0.62
C ILE A 41 10.04 -1.30 -1.17
N SER A 42 9.49 -2.35 -0.52
CA SER A 42 8.26 -3.02 -0.95
C SER A 42 7.44 -3.48 0.23
N THR A 43 6.13 -3.52 0.06
CA THR A 43 5.21 -4.01 1.10
C THR A 43 5.34 -5.52 1.27
N TRP A 44 5.13 -5.98 2.52
CA TRP A 44 5.07 -7.36 2.96
C TRP A 44 6.39 -8.16 2.79
N ASP A 45 6.38 -9.42 3.17
CA ASP A 45 7.52 -10.35 3.07
C ASP A 45 7.82 -10.77 1.61
N ALA A 46 6.78 -10.87 0.75
CA ALA A 46 6.94 -11.04 -0.69
C ALA A 46 7.82 -9.94 -1.33
N GLY A 47 7.89 -8.78 -0.69
CA GLY A 47 8.79 -7.68 -1.04
C GLY A 47 10.28 -8.08 -1.07
N LEU A 48 10.70 -9.10 -0.33
CA LEU A 48 12.10 -9.59 -0.41
C LEU A 48 12.42 -10.15 -1.81
N ALA A 49 11.54 -10.99 -2.36
CA ALA A 49 11.73 -11.52 -3.71
C ALA A 49 11.61 -10.42 -4.77
N ALA A 50 10.61 -9.53 -4.63
CA ALA A 50 10.42 -8.40 -5.51
C ALA A 50 11.63 -7.44 -5.51
N ASN A 51 12.17 -7.11 -4.33
CA ASN A 51 13.36 -6.27 -4.22
C ASN A 51 14.60 -6.92 -4.86
N LYS A 52 14.74 -8.24 -4.84
CA LYS A 52 15.81 -8.93 -5.58
C LYS A 52 15.65 -8.75 -7.09
N GLY A 53 14.43 -8.83 -7.61
CA GLY A 53 14.14 -8.54 -9.01
C GLY A 53 14.51 -7.10 -9.39
N ALA A 54 14.05 -6.12 -8.62
CA ALA A 54 14.39 -4.71 -8.82
C ALA A 54 15.91 -4.44 -8.73
N TRP A 55 16.61 -5.16 -7.86
CA TRP A 55 18.04 -4.99 -7.66
C TRP A 55 18.90 -5.43 -8.85
N GLN A 56 18.39 -6.32 -9.72
CA GLN A 56 19.09 -6.68 -10.96
C GLN A 56 19.30 -5.47 -11.90
N ILE A 57 18.47 -4.45 -11.72
CA ILE A 57 18.51 -3.19 -12.45
C ILE A 57 19.24 -2.10 -11.64
N LEU A 58 18.80 -1.84 -10.42
CA LEU A 58 19.37 -0.79 -9.57
C LEU A 58 20.84 -1.03 -9.24
N GLY A 59 21.22 -2.28 -8.97
CA GLY A 59 22.62 -2.65 -8.67
C GLY A 59 23.60 -2.43 -9.83
N LYS A 60 23.08 -2.28 -11.05
CA LYS A 60 23.85 -1.93 -12.25
C LYS A 60 23.73 -0.45 -12.63
N GLY A 61 23.11 0.39 -11.78
CA GLY A 61 22.89 1.80 -12.04
C GLY A 61 21.72 2.11 -12.99
N GLY A 62 20.80 1.14 -13.19
CA GLY A 62 19.62 1.33 -14.03
C GLY A 62 18.58 2.25 -13.38
N ARG A 63 17.59 2.66 -14.19
CA ARG A 63 16.54 3.61 -13.83
C ARG A 63 15.56 3.01 -12.80
N ALA A 64 15.09 3.83 -11.86
CA ALA A 64 14.14 3.42 -10.84
C ALA A 64 12.83 2.86 -11.44
N LEU A 65 12.32 3.45 -12.52
CA LEU A 65 11.11 2.98 -13.21
C LEU A 65 11.23 1.53 -13.72
N ASP A 66 12.36 1.20 -14.35
CA ASP A 66 12.60 -0.16 -14.84
C ASP A 66 12.72 -1.17 -13.69
N ALA A 67 13.30 -0.71 -12.59
CA ALA A 67 13.46 -1.52 -11.40
C ALA A 67 12.14 -1.85 -10.72
N VAL A 68 11.24 -0.87 -10.54
CA VAL A 68 9.94 -1.12 -9.90
C VAL A 68 9.03 -1.99 -10.75
N GLU A 69 9.09 -1.89 -12.07
CA GLU A 69 8.40 -2.81 -12.97
C GLU A 69 8.93 -4.24 -12.80
N ALA A 70 10.23 -4.43 -13.01
CA ALA A 70 10.86 -5.76 -12.94
C ALA A 70 10.68 -6.40 -11.54
N GLY A 71 10.68 -5.59 -10.49
CA GLY A 71 10.50 -6.07 -9.14
C GLY A 71 9.11 -6.65 -8.89
N VAL A 72 8.04 -5.92 -9.20
CA VAL A 72 6.68 -6.42 -8.95
C VAL A 72 6.27 -7.52 -9.93
N MET A 73 6.86 -7.59 -11.12
CA MET A 73 6.68 -8.71 -12.06
C MET A 73 7.07 -10.06 -11.45
N VAL A 74 7.99 -10.09 -10.48
CA VAL A 74 8.35 -11.32 -9.75
C VAL A 74 7.12 -11.86 -9.02
N THR A 75 6.43 -11.03 -8.25
CA THR A 75 5.22 -11.41 -7.53
C THR A 75 4.03 -11.69 -8.47
N GLU A 76 3.87 -10.93 -9.54
CA GLU A 76 2.84 -11.21 -10.56
C GLU A 76 3.06 -12.56 -11.27
N SER A 77 4.29 -13.06 -11.29
CA SER A 77 4.65 -14.35 -11.88
C SER A 77 4.43 -15.53 -10.96
N GLU A 78 4.37 -15.31 -9.65
CA GLU A 78 4.12 -16.36 -8.67
C GLU A 78 2.67 -16.83 -8.75
N GLN A 79 2.48 -18.16 -8.70
CA GLN A 79 1.15 -18.78 -8.67
C GLN A 79 0.62 -18.89 -7.23
N SER A 80 0.96 -17.92 -6.38
CA SER A 80 0.50 -17.85 -5.00
C SER A 80 -0.80 -17.06 -4.88
N CYS A 81 -1.49 -17.18 -3.75
CA CYS A 81 -2.58 -16.27 -3.43
C CYS A 81 -2.08 -14.82 -3.50
N CYS A 82 -2.93 -13.91 -3.81
CA CYS A 82 -2.83 -12.51 -3.40
C CYS A 82 -2.39 -11.54 -4.51
N VAL A 83 -1.49 -11.87 -5.42
CA VAL A 83 -1.10 -11.03 -6.55
C VAL A 83 -1.02 -11.86 -7.84
N GLY A 84 -1.45 -11.29 -8.96
CA GLY A 84 -1.37 -11.96 -10.26
C GLY A 84 -2.47 -13.00 -10.50
N LEU A 85 -2.31 -13.80 -11.56
CA LEU A 85 -3.33 -14.76 -12.04
C LEU A 85 -3.54 -15.96 -11.11
N GLY A 86 -2.64 -16.21 -10.15
CA GLY A 86 -2.80 -17.27 -9.15
C GLY A 86 -3.71 -16.91 -7.96
N ALA A 87 -4.18 -15.67 -7.90
CA ALA A 87 -4.95 -15.14 -6.79
C ALA A 87 -6.39 -15.68 -6.70
N ASN A 88 -7.04 -15.38 -5.57
CA ASN A 88 -8.45 -15.68 -5.39
C ASN A 88 -9.32 -14.90 -6.40
N PRO A 89 -10.34 -15.54 -6.98
CA PRO A 89 -11.23 -14.90 -7.94
C PRO A 89 -12.18 -13.89 -7.25
N ASP A 90 -12.89 -13.13 -8.09
CA ASP A 90 -14.09 -12.43 -7.66
C ASP A 90 -15.24 -13.43 -7.37
N ARG A 91 -16.38 -12.94 -6.92
CA ARG A 91 -17.54 -13.79 -6.58
C ARG A 91 -18.10 -14.60 -7.77
N ASP A 92 -17.79 -14.19 -9.00
CA ASP A 92 -18.25 -14.84 -10.22
C ASP A 92 -17.21 -15.82 -10.78
N GLY A 93 -16.09 -16.03 -10.08
CA GLY A 93 -15.07 -17.02 -10.44
C GLY A 93 -13.95 -16.49 -11.35
N PHE A 94 -13.80 -15.18 -11.52
CA PHE A 94 -12.81 -14.59 -12.41
C PHE A 94 -11.72 -13.86 -11.61
N VAL A 95 -10.46 -14.09 -11.96
CA VAL A 95 -9.36 -13.29 -11.44
C VAL A 95 -9.25 -11.99 -12.23
N THR A 96 -9.34 -10.86 -11.54
CA THR A 96 -9.19 -9.52 -12.13
C THR A 96 -8.02 -8.80 -11.48
N LEU A 97 -7.23 -8.13 -12.29
CA LEU A 97 -5.95 -7.52 -11.90
C LEU A 97 -6.00 -6.01 -12.07
N ASP A 98 -5.34 -5.33 -11.13
CA ASP A 98 -5.25 -3.87 -11.09
C ASP A 98 -3.79 -3.49 -10.88
N ALA A 99 -3.28 -2.48 -11.61
CA ALA A 99 -1.93 -1.98 -11.41
C ALA A 99 -1.80 -0.52 -11.78
N CYS A 100 -0.84 0.16 -11.16
CA CYS A 100 -0.35 1.46 -11.60
C CYS A 100 1.16 1.55 -11.46
N ILE A 101 1.74 2.48 -12.23
CA ILE A 101 3.15 2.82 -12.24
C ILE A 101 3.31 4.33 -12.44
N MET A 102 4.35 4.91 -11.82
CA MET A 102 4.60 6.35 -11.91
C MET A 102 6.10 6.64 -11.88
N ASP A 103 6.55 7.55 -12.76
CA ASP A 103 7.95 7.93 -12.88
C ASP A 103 8.27 9.28 -12.19
N GLU A 104 9.53 9.68 -12.27
CA GLU A 104 10.09 10.91 -11.70
C GLU A 104 9.58 12.20 -12.34
N ASN A 105 8.93 12.14 -13.50
CA ASN A 105 8.43 13.29 -14.26
C ASN A 105 6.90 13.44 -14.19
N PHE A 106 6.26 12.80 -13.21
CA PHE A 106 4.81 12.73 -13.06
C PHE A 106 4.09 11.97 -14.17
N ASN A 107 4.80 11.30 -15.09
CA ASN A 107 4.15 10.39 -16.01
C ASN A 107 3.65 9.18 -15.24
N CYS A 108 2.43 8.77 -15.51
CA CYS A 108 1.81 7.64 -14.85
C CYS A 108 0.90 6.86 -15.78
N GLY A 109 0.75 5.58 -15.48
CA GLY A 109 -0.15 4.70 -16.21
C GLY A 109 -0.82 3.72 -15.27
N SER A 110 -2.04 3.33 -15.60
CA SER A 110 -2.83 2.42 -14.79
C SER A 110 -3.67 1.48 -15.66
N VAL A 111 -3.89 0.29 -15.14
CA VAL A 111 -4.91 -0.62 -15.65
C VAL A 111 -5.76 -1.13 -14.50
N ALA A 112 -7.04 -1.32 -14.74
CA ALA A 112 -7.97 -1.80 -13.74
C ALA A 112 -8.94 -2.82 -14.34
N PHE A 113 -9.36 -3.78 -13.53
CA PHE A 113 -10.25 -4.85 -13.97
C PHE A 113 -9.71 -5.59 -15.22
N LEU A 114 -8.39 -5.80 -15.27
CA LEU A 114 -7.70 -6.49 -16.34
C LEU A 114 -7.79 -8.00 -16.10
N GLU A 115 -8.21 -8.75 -17.10
CA GLU A 115 -8.32 -10.20 -17.04
C GLU A 115 -7.30 -10.88 -17.96
N ARG A 116 -6.78 -12.04 -17.53
CA ARG A 116 -6.00 -12.96 -18.39
C ARG A 116 -4.70 -12.39 -18.95
N ILE A 117 -4.14 -11.35 -18.33
CA ILE A 117 -2.83 -10.80 -18.68
C ILE A 117 -1.91 -10.95 -17.47
N LYS A 118 -0.79 -11.65 -17.64
CA LYS A 118 0.09 -12.05 -16.54
C LYS A 118 0.73 -10.86 -15.80
N HIS A 119 1.09 -9.79 -16.53
CA HIS A 119 1.82 -8.64 -15.99
C HIS A 119 1.05 -7.33 -16.16
N PRO A 120 0.06 -7.06 -15.31
CA PRO A 120 -0.72 -5.82 -15.36
C PRO A 120 0.14 -4.56 -15.19
N VAL A 121 1.22 -4.61 -14.40
CA VAL A 121 2.13 -3.45 -14.24
C VAL A 121 2.78 -3.05 -15.56
N SER A 122 3.18 -4.02 -16.37
CA SER A 122 3.79 -3.74 -17.69
C SER A 122 2.76 -3.17 -18.67
N VAL A 123 1.50 -3.60 -18.60
CA VAL A 123 0.42 -2.98 -19.39
C VAL A 123 0.18 -1.54 -18.92
N ALA A 124 0.16 -1.30 -17.60
CA ALA A 124 0.06 0.06 -17.04
C ALA A 124 1.20 0.97 -17.55
N ARG A 125 2.42 0.44 -17.61
CA ARG A 125 3.56 1.15 -18.20
C ARG A 125 3.35 1.45 -19.69
N ARG A 126 2.82 0.51 -20.47
CA ARG A 126 2.50 0.75 -21.90
C ARG A 126 1.42 1.81 -22.07
N VAL A 127 0.41 1.85 -21.19
CA VAL A 127 -0.58 2.95 -21.20
C VAL A 127 0.13 4.29 -21.05
N MET A 128 1.04 4.42 -20.07
CA MET A 128 1.81 5.64 -19.82
C MET A 128 2.69 6.03 -21.03
N GLU A 129 3.40 5.07 -21.63
CA GLU A 129 4.43 5.34 -22.65
C GLU A 129 3.88 5.45 -24.07
N LYS A 130 2.73 4.82 -24.36
CA LYS A 130 2.22 4.64 -25.74
C LYS A 130 0.88 5.35 -26.01
N THR A 131 0.26 5.90 -24.99
CA THR A 131 -1.05 6.56 -25.15
C THR A 131 -1.05 7.95 -24.49
N PRO A 132 -1.96 8.84 -24.85
CA PRO A 132 -2.17 10.09 -24.12
C PRO A 132 -2.99 9.91 -22.84
N HIS A 133 -3.37 8.68 -22.52
CA HIS A 133 -4.25 8.35 -21.39
C HIS A 133 -3.44 7.92 -20.18
N VAL A 134 -4.05 8.10 -19.00
CA VAL A 134 -3.47 7.65 -17.72
C VAL A 134 -4.01 6.27 -17.33
N MET A 135 -5.24 5.92 -17.67
CA MET A 135 -5.86 4.69 -17.22
C MET A 135 -6.73 4.05 -18.31
N LEU A 136 -6.59 2.74 -18.47
CA LEU A 136 -7.49 1.88 -19.24
C LEU A 136 -8.12 0.82 -18.33
N VAL A 137 -9.37 0.41 -18.62
CA VAL A 137 -10.11 -0.53 -17.77
C VAL A 137 -10.76 -1.65 -18.55
N GLY A 138 -10.92 -2.81 -17.90
CA GLY A 138 -11.72 -3.95 -18.37
C GLY A 138 -11.32 -4.45 -19.75
N SER A 139 -12.32 -4.75 -20.59
CA SER A 139 -12.08 -5.28 -21.95
C SER A 139 -11.28 -4.34 -22.85
N GLY A 140 -11.40 -3.03 -22.66
CA GLY A 140 -10.57 -2.06 -23.39
C GLY A 140 -9.10 -2.15 -23.02
N ALA A 141 -8.77 -2.30 -21.74
CA ALA A 141 -7.41 -2.54 -21.30
C ALA A 141 -6.85 -3.87 -21.81
N GLN A 142 -7.66 -4.93 -21.83
CA GLN A 142 -7.28 -6.24 -22.36
C GLN A 142 -7.00 -6.18 -23.87
N GLN A 143 -7.86 -5.51 -24.65
CA GLN A 143 -7.65 -5.33 -26.08
C GLN A 143 -6.36 -4.54 -26.36
N PHE A 144 -6.12 -3.48 -25.62
CA PHE A 144 -4.86 -2.72 -25.71
C PHE A 144 -3.66 -3.60 -25.38
N ALA A 145 -3.71 -4.37 -24.29
CA ALA A 145 -2.62 -5.27 -23.91
C ALA A 145 -2.29 -6.28 -25.04
N VAL A 146 -3.33 -6.92 -25.62
CA VAL A 146 -3.14 -7.86 -26.74
C VAL A 146 -2.54 -7.15 -27.96
N SER A 147 -2.98 -5.93 -28.29
CA SER A 147 -2.40 -5.15 -29.40
C SER A 147 -0.95 -4.74 -29.18
N GLU A 148 -0.53 -4.58 -27.92
CA GLU A 148 0.86 -4.33 -27.52
C GLU A 148 1.70 -5.62 -27.39
N GLY A 149 1.14 -6.79 -27.75
CA GLY A 149 1.84 -8.07 -27.82
C GLY A 149 1.84 -8.86 -26.51
N PHE A 150 1.07 -8.50 -25.52
CA PHE A 150 0.93 -9.31 -24.32
C PHE A 150 0.09 -10.57 -24.61
N PRO A 151 0.55 -11.75 -24.20
CA PRO A 151 -0.20 -12.98 -24.41
C PRO A 151 -1.49 -12.98 -23.59
N LEU A 152 -2.56 -13.52 -24.18
CA LEU A 152 -3.82 -13.74 -23.50
C LEU A 152 -3.79 -15.14 -22.87
N GLU A 153 -3.68 -15.18 -21.55
CA GLU A 153 -3.62 -16.42 -20.77
C GLU A 153 -4.97 -17.16 -20.72
N GLU A 154 -4.94 -18.45 -20.44
CA GLU A 154 -6.15 -19.23 -20.23
C GLU A 154 -6.92 -18.77 -18.98
N GLN A 155 -8.25 -18.76 -19.06
CA GLN A 155 -9.11 -18.53 -17.90
C GLN A 155 -9.14 -19.78 -17.01
N LYS A 156 -8.23 -19.81 -16.01
CA LYS A 156 -8.09 -20.95 -15.11
C LYS A 156 -7.71 -20.47 -13.70
N LEU A 157 -8.39 -20.99 -12.70
CA LEU A 157 -7.99 -20.77 -11.30
C LEU A 157 -6.82 -21.70 -10.93
N SER A 158 -5.92 -21.23 -10.09
CA SER A 158 -4.97 -22.13 -9.43
C SER A 158 -5.72 -23.13 -8.54
N GLU A 159 -5.11 -24.27 -8.24
CA GLU A 159 -5.75 -25.31 -7.43
C GLU A 159 -6.15 -24.79 -6.04
N ASP A 160 -5.32 -23.93 -5.44
CA ASP A 160 -5.61 -23.33 -4.14
C ASP A 160 -6.73 -22.28 -4.22
N ALA A 161 -6.72 -21.42 -5.23
CA ALA A 161 -7.79 -20.47 -5.48
C ALA A 161 -9.13 -21.15 -5.76
N LYS A 162 -9.12 -22.28 -6.51
CA LYS A 162 -10.31 -23.09 -6.77
C LYS A 162 -10.89 -23.67 -5.48
N LYS A 163 -10.06 -24.30 -4.64
CA LYS A 163 -10.49 -24.83 -3.35
C LYS A 163 -11.05 -23.73 -2.43
N ALA A 164 -10.36 -22.59 -2.38
CA ALA A 164 -10.81 -21.46 -1.58
C ALA A 164 -12.16 -20.92 -2.07
N TYR A 165 -12.35 -20.83 -3.38
CA TYR A 165 -13.60 -20.39 -4.00
C TYR A 165 -14.76 -21.39 -3.74
N GLU A 166 -14.52 -22.70 -3.91
CA GLU A 166 -15.51 -23.74 -3.61
C GLU A 166 -15.94 -23.73 -2.14
N ASN A 167 -15.00 -23.49 -1.22
CA ASN A 167 -15.31 -23.36 0.21
C ASN A 167 -16.10 -22.09 0.51
N TRP A 168 -15.73 -20.96 -0.11
CA TRP A 168 -16.48 -19.72 0.01
C TRP A 168 -17.92 -19.85 -0.47
N LEU A 169 -18.15 -20.51 -1.61
CA LEU A 169 -19.50 -20.76 -2.17
C LEU A 169 -20.42 -21.53 -1.22
N LYS A 170 -19.88 -22.44 -0.40
CA LYS A 170 -20.67 -23.21 0.60
C LYS A 170 -21.24 -22.34 1.71
N SER A 171 -20.58 -21.21 2.03
CA SER A 171 -20.96 -20.30 3.11
C SER A 171 -21.50 -18.96 2.62
N ALA A 172 -21.47 -18.72 1.31
CA ALA A 172 -21.82 -17.43 0.72
C ALA A 172 -23.33 -17.26 0.62
N GLU A 173 -23.93 -16.58 1.58
CA GLU A 173 -25.22 -15.92 1.40
C GLU A 173 -24.99 -14.52 0.83
N TYR A 174 -25.03 -14.38 -0.49
CA TYR A 174 -24.91 -13.06 -1.11
C TYR A 174 -26.18 -12.24 -0.89
N LYS A 175 -26.08 -11.23 -0.06
CA LYS A 175 -27.06 -10.13 0.03
C LYS A 175 -26.41 -8.86 -0.50
N PRO A 176 -26.87 -8.27 -1.63
CA PRO A 176 -26.32 -6.99 -2.10
C PRO A 176 -26.59 -5.93 -1.03
N VAL A 177 -25.53 -5.39 -0.47
CA VAL A 177 -25.62 -4.26 0.47
C VAL A 177 -25.39 -2.98 -0.32
N ILE A 178 -26.46 -2.19 -0.47
CA ILE A 178 -26.48 -0.92 -1.24
C ILE A 178 -25.76 0.14 -0.44
N ASN A 179 -24.92 0.15 0.28
CA ASN A 179 -24.18 1.18 1.01
C ASN A 179 -23.72 0.67 2.39
N VAL A 180 -22.62 -0.04 2.38
CA VAL A 180 -21.99 -0.60 3.58
C VAL A 180 -21.73 0.46 4.65
N GLU A 181 -21.58 1.71 4.25
CA GLU A 181 -21.27 2.84 5.14
C GLU A 181 -22.45 3.19 6.07
N ASN A 182 -23.66 2.94 5.60
CA ASN A 182 -24.89 3.22 6.35
C ASN A 182 -25.47 1.99 7.08
N ALA A 183 -24.85 0.83 6.94
CA ALA A 183 -25.26 -0.36 7.67
C ALA A 183 -24.87 -0.23 9.15
N THR A 184 -25.84 -0.30 10.03
CA THR A 184 -25.65 -0.27 11.49
C THR A 184 -25.10 -1.58 12.05
N SER A 185 -25.10 -2.65 11.24
CA SER A 185 -24.45 -3.93 11.54
C SER A 185 -23.79 -4.47 10.29
N TRP A 186 -22.51 -4.77 10.39
CA TRP A 186 -21.73 -5.44 9.38
C TRP A 186 -22.15 -6.92 9.31
N GLN A 187 -23.01 -7.26 8.37
CA GLN A 187 -23.41 -8.65 8.07
C GLN A 187 -23.46 -8.84 6.56
N GLY A 188 -22.34 -9.18 5.96
CA GLY A 188 -22.29 -9.50 4.55
C GLY A 188 -21.10 -10.41 4.22
N PRO A 189 -21.20 -11.26 3.20
CA PRO A 189 -20.09 -12.06 2.71
C PRO A 189 -19.16 -11.17 1.90
N PHE A 190 -18.39 -10.32 2.60
CA PHE A 190 -17.22 -9.69 2.03
C PHE A 190 -16.04 -10.65 2.18
N ALA A 191 -15.06 -10.54 1.31
CA ALA A 191 -13.79 -11.21 1.51
C ALA A 191 -13.36 -11.01 2.96
N PRO A 192 -13.03 -12.07 3.67
CA PRO A 192 -12.66 -11.95 5.06
C PRO A 192 -11.46 -11.00 5.15
N ALA A 193 -11.54 -10.01 6.01
CA ALA A 193 -10.40 -9.15 6.31
C ALA A 193 -9.21 -9.97 6.85
N ARG A 194 -9.48 -11.19 7.29
CA ARG A 194 -8.48 -12.16 7.73
C ARG A 194 -8.69 -13.50 7.04
N LEU A 195 -7.60 -14.17 6.74
CA LEU A 195 -7.58 -15.56 6.31
C LEU A 195 -8.02 -16.50 7.46
N GLN A 196 -8.35 -17.76 7.15
CA GLN A 196 -8.75 -18.76 8.15
C GLN A 196 -7.68 -19.00 9.24
N ASN A 197 -6.41 -18.72 8.95
CA ASN A 197 -5.29 -18.78 9.90
C ASN A 197 -5.17 -17.52 10.80
N GLY A 198 -6.08 -16.56 10.67
CA GLY A 198 -6.08 -15.30 11.43
C GLY A 198 -5.21 -14.18 10.87
N GLU A 199 -4.45 -14.43 9.81
CA GLU A 199 -3.65 -13.40 9.13
C GLU A 199 -4.53 -12.44 8.33
N TRP A 200 -4.07 -11.19 8.21
CA TRP A 200 -4.74 -10.22 7.36
C TRP A 200 -4.68 -10.66 5.90
N ASN A 201 -5.83 -10.62 5.22
CA ASN A 201 -5.90 -10.89 3.79
C ASN A 201 -5.37 -9.67 3.03
N HIS A 202 -4.10 -9.75 2.61
CA HIS A 202 -3.40 -8.68 1.90
C HIS A 202 -2.97 -9.15 0.53
N ASP A 203 -3.54 -8.53 -0.50
CA ASP A 203 -3.42 -8.96 -1.89
C ASP A 203 -2.65 -7.91 -2.74
N THR A 204 -1.79 -7.12 -2.13
CA THR A 204 -1.14 -6.00 -2.82
C THR A 204 0.36 -6.03 -2.61
N ILE A 205 1.12 -5.89 -3.70
CA ILE A 205 2.50 -5.47 -3.63
C ILE A 205 2.63 -4.03 -4.15
N GLY A 206 3.12 -3.16 -3.27
CA GLY A 206 3.56 -1.82 -3.62
C GLY A 206 5.06 -1.73 -3.53
N MET A 207 5.69 -1.11 -4.50
CA MET A 207 7.14 -0.91 -4.55
C MET A 207 7.47 0.54 -4.89
N VAL A 208 8.41 1.13 -4.18
CA VAL A 208 9.00 2.42 -4.55
C VAL A 208 10.52 2.31 -4.51
N ALA A 209 11.18 2.99 -5.43
CA ALA A 209 12.63 2.93 -5.58
C ALA A 209 13.23 4.31 -5.87
N MET A 210 14.49 4.47 -5.48
CA MET A 210 15.34 5.58 -5.85
C MET A 210 16.60 5.04 -6.53
N ASP A 211 16.93 5.51 -7.72
CA ASP A 211 18.14 5.13 -8.44
C ASP A 211 19.39 5.90 -7.96
N THR A 212 20.54 5.61 -8.57
CA THR A 212 21.81 6.26 -8.24
C THR A 212 21.81 7.76 -8.52
N SER A 213 21.01 8.23 -9.50
CA SER A 213 20.80 9.65 -9.80
C SER A 213 19.90 10.33 -8.78
N GLY A 214 19.20 9.54 -7.95
CA GLY A 214 18.25 10.02 -6.96
C GLY A 214 16.86 10.24 -7.53
N ASN A 215 16.55 9.71 -8.71
CA ASN A 215 15.21 9.72 -9.26
C ASN A 215 14.35 8.67 -8.60
N LEU A 216 13.11 9.04 -8.33
CA LEU A 216 12.11 8.21 -7.67
C LEU A 216 11.12 7.66 -8.69
N SER A 217 10.73 6.41 -8.53
CA SER A 217 9.62 5.79 -9.25
C SER A 217 8.90 4.81 -8.34
N GLY A 218 7.68 4.44 -8.71
CA GLY A 218 6.92 3.46 -7.95
C GLY A 218 5.94 2.67 -8.81
N SER A 219 5.52 1.54 -8.28
CA SER A 219 4.49 0.67 -8.84
C SER A 219 3.64 0.08 -7.73
N CYS A 220 2.39 -0.22 -8.05
CA CYS A 220 1.47 -0.91 -7.15
C CYS A 220 0.63 -1.88 -7.99
N THR A 221 0.55 -3.14 -7.59
CA THR A 221 -0.19 -4.17 -8.32
C THR A 221 -0.88 -5.14 -7.37
N THR A 222 -2.03 -5.64 -7.78
CA THR A 222 -2.90 -6.48 -6.96
C THR A 222 -3.88 -7.28 -7.82
N SER A 223 -4.40 -8.37 -7.26
CA SER A 223 -5.65 -8.98 -7.72
C SER A 223 -6.87 -8.43 -6.98
N GLY A 224 -6.66 -7.53 -6.04
CA GLY A 224 -7.69 -7.01 -5.15
C GLY A 224 -8.12 -8.03 -4.08
N MET A 225 -9.23 -7.75 -3.45
CA MET A 225 -9.83 -8.57 -2.40
C MET A 225 -10.39 -9.88 -3.01
N GLY A 226 -10.07 -11.03 -2.43
CA GLY A 226 -10.67 -12.31 -2.85
C GLY A 226 -12.19 -12.31 -2.67
N PHE A 227 -12.91 -12.93 -3.59
CA PHE A 227 -14.39 -13.04 -3.61
C PHE A 227 -15.12 -11.69 -3.64
N LYS A 228 -14.43 -10.65 -4.07
CA LYS A 228 -14.97 -9.29 -4.24
C LYS A 228 -16.17 -9.27 -5.20
N MET A 229 -17.00 -8.26 -5.07
CA MET A 229 -18.03 -7.99 -6.08
C MET A 229 -17.35 -7.80 -7.44
N ARG A 230 -17.90 -8.43 -8.51
CA ARG A 230 -17.35 -8.24 -9.85
C ARG A 230 -17.39 -6.76 -10.24
N GLY A 231 -16.27 -6.24 -10.71
CA GLY A 231 -16.10 -4.82 -11.01
C GLY A 231 -15.60 -3.97 -9.83
N ARG A 232 -15.47 -4.52 -8.60
CA ARG A 232 -14.88 -3.78 -7.48
C ARG A 232 -13.40 -3.55 -7.71
N LEU A 233 -12.97 -2.32 -7.49
CA LEU A 233 -11.57 -1.89 -7.47
C LEU A 233 -11.19 -1.42 -6.06
N GLY A 234 -9.93 -1.65 -5.68
CA GLY A 234 -9.29 -1.02 -4.54
C GLY A 234 -8.48 0.22 -4.96
N ASP A 235 -7.56 0.59 -4.11
CA ASP A 235 -6.68 1.75 -4.28
C ASP A 235 -5.55 1.53 -5.29
N SER A 236 -5.12 0.28 -5.51
CA SER A 236 -3.89 -0.05 -6.25
C SER A 236 -3.80 0.52 -7.67
N PRO A 237 -4.88 0.64 -8.48
CA PRO A 237 -4.78 1.26 -9.80
C PRO A 237 -4.93 2.78 -9.77
N ILE A 238 -5.18 3.39 -8.61
CA ILE A 238 -5.52 4.80 -8.47
C ILE A 238 -4.30 5.60 -8.04
N ILE A 239 -3.73 6.37 -8.96
CA ILE A 239 -2.66 7.32 -8.67
C ILE A 239 -3.16 8.36 -7.64
N GLY A 240 -2.38 8.55 -6.59
CA GLY A 240 -2.75 9.36 -5.42
C GLY A 240 -3.33 8.53 -4.27
N ALA A 241 -3.88 7.36 -4.54
CA ALA A 241 -4.38 6.44 -3.51
C ALA A 241 -3.38 5.31 -3.23
N GLY A 242 -3.27 4.31 -4.10
CA GLY A 242 -2.37 3.17 -3.93
C GLY A 242 -0.90 3.50 -4.12
N LEU A 243 -0.61 4.48 -4.96
CA LEU A 243 0.73 4.95 -5.28
C LEU A 243 0.73 6.45 -5.54
N TYR A 244 1.80 7.12 -5.11
CA TYR A 244 2.12 8.46 -5.59
C TYR A 244 3.63 8.73 -5.54
N VAL A 245 4.16 9.35 -6.59
CA VAL A 245 5.57 9.74 -6.71
C VAL A 245 5.66 11.23 -6.94
N ASP A 246 6.48 11.90 -6.15
CA ASP A 246 6.87 13.29 -6.34
C ASP A 246 8.39 13.36 -6.21
N ASN A 247 9.08 13.59 -7.31
CA ASN A 247 10.53 13.51 -7.34
C ASN A 247 11.24 14.60 -6.50
N GLU A 248 10.53 15.63 -6.06
CA GLU A 248 11.06 16.66 -5.13
C GLU A 248 10.90 16.24 -3.66
N VAL A 249 9.92 15.37 -3.35
CA VAL A 249 9.52 15.04 -1.98
C VAL A 249 9.82 13.59 -1.62
N GLY A 250 9.28 12.65 -2.40
CA GLY A 250 9.34 11.24 -2.09
C GLY A 250 8.41 10.38 -2.94
N ALA A 251 8.34 9.10 -2.59
CA ALA A 251 7.43 8.13 -3.18
C ALA A 251 6.74 7.31 -2.10
N VAL A 252 5.46 7.03 -2.29
CA VAL A 252 4.61 6.37 -1.30
C VAL A 252 3.74 5.31 -1.97
N THR A 253 3.60 4.17 -1.31
CA THR A 253 2.60 3.15 -1.66
C THR A 253 1.80 2.75 -0.44
N SER A 254 0.60 2.24 -0.66
CA SER A 254 -0.33 1.80 0.37
C SER A 254 -0.73 0.35 0.20
N THR A 255 -1.33 -0.23 1.23
CA THR A 255 -1.89 -1.58 1.23
C THR A 255 -3.00 -1.71 2.27
N GLY A 256 -3.84 -2.73 2.13
CA GLY A 256 -4.96 -3.03 3.03
C GLY A 256 -6.31 -2.68 2.44
N GLN A 257 -7.21 -2.11 3.26
CA GLN A 257 -8.57 -1.77 2.83
C GLN A 257 -8.57 -0.59 1.85
N GLY A 258 -8.63 -0.90 0.55
CA GLY A 258 -8.46 0.07 -0.53
C GLY A 258 -9.47 1.21 -0.52
N GLU A 259 -10.72 0.93 -0.16
CA GLU A 259 -11.79 1.93 -0.06
C GLU A 259 -11.44 3.07 0.91
N ASP A 260 -10.76 2.75 2.01
CA ASP A 260 -10.40 3.74 3.02
C ASP A 260 -9.15 4.54 2.62
N VAL A 261 -8.26 3.92 1.87
CA VAL A 261 -7.13 4.60 1.24
C VAL A 261 -7.62 5.60 0.17
N ILE A 262 -8.57 5.18 -0.68
CA ILE A 262 -9.17 6.04 -1.73
C ILE A 262 -9.81 7.29 -1.11
N ARG A 263 -10.63 7.12 -0.04
CA ARG A 263 -11.34 8.23 0.62
C ARG A 263 -10.46 9.36 1.09
N ILE A 264 -9.20 9.09 1.37
CA ILE A 264 -8.25 10.12 1.85
C ILE A 264 -7.19 10.48 0.83
N CYS A 265 -7.23 9.95 -0.42
CA CYS A 265 -6.14 10.04 -1.38
C CYS A 265 -4.81 9.66 -0.73
N GLY A 266 -4.74 8.45 -0.18
CA GLY A 266 -3.81 8.06 0.88
C GLY A 266 -2.35 8.33 0.59
N SER A 267 -1.80 7.83 -0.52
CA SER A 267 -0.39 8.02 -0.86
C SER A 267 -0.06 9.50 -1.13
N HIS A 268 -0.93 10.24 -1.81
CA HIS A 268 -0.76 11.69 -2.00
C HIS A 268 -0.81 12.45 -0.67
N THR A 269 -1.72 12.07 0.24
CA THR A 269 -1.79 12.68 1.58
C THR A 269 -0.49 12.50 2.36
N VAL A 270 0.17 11.33 2.27
CA VAL A 270 1.48 11.10 2.90
C VAL A 270 2.56 11.98 2.26
N ILE A 271 2.58 12.11 0.92
CA ILE A 271 3.51 13.02 0.22
C ILE A 271 3.34 14.45 0.72
N GLU A 272 2.11 14.95 0.84
CA GLU A 272 1.87 16.32 1.32
C GLU A 272 2.31 16.53 2.78
N TYR A 273 2.18 15.51 3.62
CA TYR A 273 2.76 15.58 4.97
C TYR A 273 4.29 15.60 4.94
N MET A 274 4.95 14.84 4.05
CA MET A 274 6.40 14.90 3.87
C MET A 274 6.84 16.25 3.30
N ARG A 275 6.07 16.85 2.37
CA ARG A 275 6.31 18.20 1.83
C ARG A 275 6.28 19.27 2.92
N GLN A 276 5.44 19.10 3.95
CA GLN A 276 5.37 19.94 5.13
C GLN A 276 6.51 19.69 6.13
N GLY A 277 7.48 18.84 5.80
CA GLY A 277 8.69 18.58 6.61
C GLY A 277 8.59 17.43 7.58
N LEU A 278 7.53 16.60 7.54
CA LEU A 278 7.46 15.40 8.36
C LEU A 278 8.36 14.29 7.81
N SER A 279 8.95 13.50 8.71
CA SER A 279 9.63 12.27 8.31
C SER A 279 8.65 11.28 7.67
N PRO A 280 9.12 10.33 6.81
CA PRO A 280 8.25 9.33 6.18
C PRO A 280 7.37 8.58 7.18
N GLU A 281 7.93 8.15 8.31
CA GLU A 281 7.18 7.44 9.35
C GLU A 281 6.07 8.32 9.96
N MET A 282 6.37 9.56 10.29
CA MET A 282 5.38 10.48 10.88
C MET A 282 4.30 10.87 9.88
N ALA A 283 4.64 10.98 8.60
CA ALA A 283 3.69 11.22 7.53
C ALA A 283 2.72 10.03 7.36
N CYS A 284 3.24 8.80 7.31
CA CYS A 284 2.44 7.58 7.31
C CYS A 284 1.55 7.48 8.56
N LYS A 285 2.09 7.75 9.75
CA LYS A 285 1.31 7.77 11.01
C LYS A 285 0.14 8.74 10.96
N LYS A 286 0.33 9.94 10.43
CA LYS A 286 -0.75 10.94 10.29
C LYS A 286 -1.82 10.49 9.30
N ALA A 287 -1.46 9.87 8.18
CA ALA A 287 -2.42 9.34 7.24
C ALA A 287 -3.25 8.21 7.86
N VAL A 288 -2.62 7.27 8.58
CA VAL A 288 -3.31 6.23 9.36
C VAL A 288 -4.26 6.83 10.39
N GLN A 289 -3.84 7.82 11.15
CA GLN A 289 -4.69 8.52 12.12
C GLN A 289 -5.89 9.20 11.46
N ARG A 290 -5.74 9.71 10.24
CA ARG A 290 -6.84 10.29 9.46
C ARG A 290 -7.87 9.22 9.08
N VAL A 291 -7.43 8.03 8.64
CA VAL A 291 -8.33 6.89 8.39
C VAL A 291 -9.09 6.52 9.65
N ILE A 292 -8.40 6.33 10.77
CA ILE A 292 -9.00 5.98 12.06
C ILE A 292 -10.05 7.02 12.50
N LYS A 293 -9.72 8.31 12.36
CA LYS A 293 -10.65 9.39 12.70
C LYS A 293 -11.94 9.35 11.89
N ILE A 294 -11.84 9.03 10.58
CA ILE A 294 -12.99 8.96 9.68
C ILE A 294 -13.84 7.72 9.96
N LYS A 295 -13.18 6.57 10.23
CA LYS A 295 -13.85 5.28 10.45
C LYS A 295 -14.44 5.13 11.86
N GLY A 296 -13.89 5.82 12.85
CA GLY A 296 -14.28 5.62 14.26
C GLY A 296 -14.03 4.19 14.72
N ASP A 297 -15.01 3.58 15.40
CA ASP A 297 -14.88 2.21 15.92
C ASP A 297 -14.67 1.14 14.84
N LYS A 298 -15.17 1.36 13.63
CA LYS A 298 -14.94 0.43 12.49
C LYS A 298 -13.47 0.31 12.08
N ALA A 299 -12.61 1.23 12.50
CA ALA A 299 -11.17 1.13 12.27
C ALA A 299 -10.53 -0.09 12.95
N LYS A 300 -11.18 -0.65 13.97
CA LYS A 300 -10.74 -1.88 14.65
C LYS A 300 -10.83 -3.13 13.77
N GLU A 301 -11.65 -3.08 12.72
CA GLU A 301 -12.00 -4.20 11.86
C GLU A 301 -11.26 -4.19 10.51
N ILE A 302 -10.45 -3.17 10.25
CA ILE A 302 -9.76 -2.99 8.98
C ILE A 302 -8.24 -2.82 9.16
N GLN A 303 -7.48 -3.22 8.17
CA GLN A 303 -6.06 -2.90 8.07
C GLN A 303 -5.82 -1.91 6.94
N VAL A 304 -5.05 -0.87 7.23
CA VAL A 304 -4.46 0.05 6.24
C VAL A 304 -3.03 0.34 6.67
N ALA A 305 -2.12 0.31 5.72
CA ALA A 305 -0.72 0.67 5.95
C ALA A 305 -0.19 1.53 4.80
N PHE A 306 0.77 2.38 5.12
CA PHE A 306 1.53 3.19 4.17
C PHE A 306 3.01 2.92 4.33
N LEU A 307 3.71 2.91 3.20
CA LEU A 307 5.16 2.77 3.09
C LEU A 307 5.71 3.92 2.25
N ALA A 308 6.67 4.67 2.79
CA ALA A 308 7.18 5.89 2.19
C ALA A 308 8.71 5.93 2.15
N LEU A 309 9.23 6.48 1.07
CA LEU A 309 10.64 6.80 0.85
C LEU A 309 10.74 8.28 0.48
N ASN A 310 11.51 9.07 1.23
CA ASN A 310 11.71 10.47 0.88
C ASN A 310 12.94 10.69 0.00
N LYS A 311 13.11 11.91 -0.50
CA LYS A 311 14.22 12.30 -1.39
C LYS A 311 15.60 12.18 -0.74
N LYS A 312 15.67 12.10 0.60
CA LYS A 312 16.92 11.90 1.35
C LYS A 312 17.31 10.43 1.50
N GLY A 313 16.45 9.50 1.05
CA GLY A 313 16.64 8.06 1.24
C GLY A 313 16.16 7.54 2.61
N GLU A 314 15.44 8.36 3.38
CA GLU A 314 14.83 7.92 4.63
C GLU A 314 13.55 7.12 4.32
N VAL A 315 13.39 6.01 5.02
CA VAL A 315 12.26 5.08 4.88
C VAL A 315 11.38 5.15 6.12
N GLY A 316 10.08 5.08 5.94
CA GLY A 316 9.12 4.99 7.03
C GLY A 316 7.84 4.28 6.64
N ALA A 317 7.24 3.60 7.61
CA ALA A 317 5.98 2.90 7.42
C ALA A 317 5.13 2.98 8.70
N TYR A 318 3.83 2.93 8.53
CA TYR A 318 2.89 2.88 9.65
C TYR A 318 1.60 2.16 9.26
N ALA A 319 1.03 1.42 10.19
CA ALA A 319 -0.19 0.63 9.98
C ALA A 319 -1.26 0.94 11.05
N ILE A 320 -2.52 0.58 10.78
CA ILE A 320 -3.55 0.60 11.81
C ILE A 320 -3.24 -0.45 12.87
N HIS A 321 -3.12 -1.71 12.45
CA HIS A 321 -2.86 -2.85 13.33
C HIS A 321 -1.45 -3.42 13.17
N LYS A 322 -1.00 -4.13 14.19
CA LYS A 322 0.19 -4.96 14.17
C LYS A 322 0.14 -5.97 13.02
N GLY A 323 1.32 -6.31 12.48
CA GLY A 323 1.48 -7.37 11.48
C GLY A 323 1.99 -6.88 10.13
N PHE A 324 1.89 -5.60 9.81
CA PHE A 324 2.48 -5.08 8.58
C PHE A 324 4.00 -5.14 8.63
N SER A 325 4.61 -5.69 7.58
CA SER A 325 6.05 -5.70 7.34
C SER A 325 6.38 -5.11 5.96
N TYR A 326 7.61 -4.70 5.78
CA TYR A 326 8.11 -4.21 4.50
C TYR A 326 9.57 -4.61 4.30
N ALA A 327 9.93 -4.90 3.07
CA ALA A 327 11.28 -5.24 2.68
C ALA A 327 12.03 -3.98 2.24
N VAL A 328 13.32 -3.90 2.61
CA VAL A 328 14.22 -2.82 2.21
C VAL A 328 15.47 -3.45 1.62
N LYS A 329 15.94 -2.94 0.47
CA LYS A 329 17.23 -3.33 -0.14
C LYS A 329 17.99 -2.10 -0.61
N SER A 330 19.26 -2.05 -0.23
CA SER A 330 20.24 -1.02 -0.61
C SER A 330 21.63 -1.62 -0.71
N ASN A 331 22.63 -0.82 -1.00
CA ASN A 331 24.03 -1.26 -0.94
C ASN A 331 24.46 -1.73 0.47
N ALA A 332 23.77 -1.30 1.52
CA ALA A 332 24.04 -1.73 2.89
C ALA A 332 23.50 -3.15 3.22
N GLY A 333 22.68 -3.72 2.33
CA GLY A 333 22.09 -5.04 2.52
C GLY A 333 20.59 -5.11 2.27
N GLU A 334 19.98 -6.23 2.67
CA GLU A 334 18.56 -6.51 2.55
C GLU A 334 17.98 -6.86 3.92
N GLN A 335 16.79 -6.39 4.22
CA GLN A 335 16.11 -6.68 5.48
C GLN A 335 14.60 -6.64 5.34
N LEU A 336 13.92 -7.46 6.16
CA LEU A 336 12.48 -7.38 6.40
C LEU A 336 12.24 -6.64 7.71
N VAL A 337 11.47 -5.57 7.67
CA VAL A 337 11.23 -4.67 8.79
C VAL A 337 9.76 -4.74 9.20
N LYS A 338 9.47 -4.86 10.49
CA LYS A 338 8.12 -4.74 11.03
C LYS A 338 7.77 -3.27 11.19
N ALA A 339 6.66 -2.84 10.60
CA ALA A 339 6.19 -1.48 10.73
C ALA A 339 5.63 -1.20 12.15
N LYS A 340 5.69 0.07 12.55
CA LYS A 340 4.93 0.55 13.72
C LYS A 340 3.44 0.58 13.39
N TYR A 341 2.62 0.54 14.43
CA TYR A 341 1.18 0.46 14.31
C TYR A 341 0.48 1.32 15.36
N PHE A 342 -0.81 1.57 15.16
CA PHE A 342 -1.61 2.40 16.06
C PHE A 342 -2.30 1.57 17.15
N MET A 343 -2.79 0.38 16.82
CA MET A 343 -3.50 -0.53 17.73
C MET A 343 -2.91 -1.92 17.73
N GLU A 344 -2.92 -2.58 18.88
CA GLU A 344 -2.74 -4.03 18.93
C GLU A 344 -3.89 -4.70 18.19
N THR A 345 -3.59 -5.81 17.52
CA THR A 345 -4.62 -6.61 16.87
C THR A 345 -5.57 -7.15 17.93
N PRO A 346 -6.90 -7.00 17.80
CA PRO A 346 -7.82 -7.68 18.70
C PRO A 346 -7.55 -9.19 18.71
N ALA A 347 -7.53 -9.76 19.91
CA ALA A 347 -7.29 -11.19 20.11
C ALA A 347 -8.41 -12.03 19.48
#